data_576af40362a7818fbc11d1f9eae4b9af
#
_entry.id   576af40362a7818fbc11d1f9eae4b9af
#
_cell.length_a   1.000
_cell.length_b   1.000
_cell.length_c   1.000
_cell.angle_alpha   90.00
_cell.angle_beta   90.00
_cell.angle_gamma   90.00
#
_symmetry.space_group_name_H-M   'P 1'
#
loop_
_entity.id
_entity.type
_entity.pdbx_description
1 polymer ?
#
loop_
_entity_poly.entity_id
_entity_poly.type
_entity_poly.pdbx_seq_one_letter_code
_entity_poly.pdbx_strand_id
1 'polypeptide(L)'
;HAYLFDEIITNMPVRGRKSKEETDAFYGRFFEKSAGLLKADGILVLYSNEQGFIRKQLRIRNDYRLLAEQCIREKDQFYLFVIQYKG
;
A
#
# COMPACT_ATOMS: atom_id res chain seq x y z
N HIS A 1 -13.18 -17.62 6.36
CA HIS A 1 -11.89 -18.16 6.24
C HIS A 1 -10.96 -17.65 7.34
N ALA A 2 -10.27 -18.58 7.95
CA ALA A 2 -9.69 -18.30 9.23
C ALA A 2 -8.26 -17.76 9.22
N TYR A 3 -7.54 -17.83 8.09
CA TYR A 3 -6.13 -17.49 8.11
C TYR A 3 -5.90 -16.04 7.76
N LEU A 4 -5.25 -15.33 8.68
CA LEU A 4 -4.80 -13.97 8.45
C LEU A 4 -3.28 -13.92 8.47
N PHE A 5 -2.71 -12.95 7.77
CA PHE A 5 -1.28 -12.81 7.66
C PHE A 5 -0.74 -11.78 8.65
N ASP A 6 0.46 -12.06 9.17
CA ASP A 6 1.19 -11.08 9.99
C ASP A 6 1.81 -10.02 9.11
N GLU A 7 2.12 -10.36 7.86
CA GLU A 7 2.86 -9.49 6.98
C GLU A 7 2.52 -9.79 5.53
N ILE A 8 2.39 -8.75 4.74
CA ILE A 8 2.23 -8.85 3.29
C ILE A 8 3.30 -7.97 2.66
N ILE A 9 4.10 -8.53 1.75
CA ILE A 9 5.14 -7.80 1.04
C ILE A 9 4.83 -7.89 -0.45
N THR A 10 4.80 -6.75 -1.14
CA THR A 10 4.47 -6.78 -2.55
C THR A 10 5.11 -5.61 -3.30
N ASN A 11 5.41 -5.87 -4.58
CA ASN A 11 5.76 -4.83 -5.54
C ASN A 11 4.48 -4.38 -6.21
N MET A 12 4.15 -3.11 -6.07
CA MET A 12 2.99 -2.58 -6.76
C MET A 12 3.31 -2.42 -8.24
N PRO A 13 2.38 -2.73 -9.13
CA PRO A 13 2.63 -2.58 -10.55
C PRO A 13 2.80 -1.11 -10.91
N VAL A 14 3.65 -0.84 -11.90
CA VAL A 14 3.78 0.50 -12.42
C VAL A 14 2.51 0.85 -13.18
N ARG A 15 2.20 2.15 -13.19
CA ARG A 15 0.97 2.63 -13.79
C ARG A 15 0.90 2.33 -15.28
N GLY A 16 2.00 2.51 -16.00
CA GLY A 16 2.04 2.26 -17.43
C GLY A 16 1.02 3.11 -18.17
N ARG A 17 0.12 2.45 -18.91
CA ARG A 17 -0.90 3.13 -19.71
C ARG A 17 -2.21 3.35 -18.97
N LYS A 18 -2.29 2.93 -17.72
CA LYS A 18 -3.52 3.10 -16.95
C LYS A 18 -3.76 4.57 -16.66
N SER A 19 -5.02 4.96 -16.64
CA SER A 19 -5.38 6.32 -16.27
C SER A 19 -5.18 6.51 -14.76
N LYS A 20 -5.24 7.78 -14.32
CA LYS A 20 -5.19 8.07 -12.89
C LYS A 20 -6.35 7.42 -12.17
N GLU A 21 -7.54 7.44 -12.78
CA GLU A 21 -8.73 6.87 -12.16
C GLU A 21 -8.59 5.37 -11.99
N GLU A 22 -8.06 4.67 -12.99
CA GLU A 22 -7.85 3.24 -12.91
C GLU A 22 -6.82 2.89 -11.83
N THR A 23 -5.74 3.67 -11.76
CA THR A 23 -4.69 3.45 -10.77
C THR A 23 -5.21 3.73 -9.36
N ASP A 24 -5.96 4.82 -9.20
CA ASP A 24 -6.56 5.15 -7.90
C ASP A 24 -7.50 4.03 -7.43
N ALA A 25 -8.34 3.53 -8.33
CA ALA A 25 -9.25 2.44 -8.01
C ALA A 25 -8.50 1.16 -7.65
N PHE A 26 -7.40 0.88 -8.35
CA PHE A 26 -6.58 -0.29 -8.06
C PHE A 26 -5.99 -0.21 -6.65
N TYR A 27 -5.42 0.94 -6.29
CA TYR A 27 -4.84 1.12 -4.96
C TYR A 27 -5.91 1.04 -3.87
N GLY A 28 -7.08 1.60 -4.13
CA GLY A 28 -8.21 1.50 -3.19
C GLY A 28 -8.60 0.06 -2.94
N ARG A 29 -8.76 -0.71 -4.00
CA ARG A 29 -9.11 -2.14 -3.87
C ARG A 29 -8.00 -2.93 -3.18
N PHE A 30 -6.74 -2.59 -3.47
CA PHE A 30 -5.61 -3.28 -2.85
C PHE A 30 -5.62 -3.08 -1.33
N PHE A 31 -5.78 -1.84 -0.87
CA PHE A 31 -5.83 -1.58 0.57
C PHE A 31 -7.05 -2.22 1.21
N GLU A 32 -8.18 -2.22 0.52
CA GLU A 32 -9.39 -2.87 1.03
C GLU A 32 -9.18 -4.38 1.20
N LYS A 33 -8.61 -5.03 0.19
CA LYS A 33 -8.35 -6.47 0.26
C LYS A 33 -7.32 -6.80 1.33
N SER A 34 -6.27 -5.99 1.43
CA SER A 34 -5.24 -6.22 2.43
C SER A 34 -5.80 -6.15 3.84
N ALA A 35 -6.76 -5.24 4.07
CA ALA A 35 -7.41 -5.13 5.37
C ALA A 35 -8.13 -6.42 5.75
N GLY A 36 -8.67 -7.14 4.76
CA GLY A 36 -9.31 -8.42 5.01
C GLY A 36 -8.35 -9.58 5.20
N LEU A 37 -7.08 -9.39 4.89
CA LEU A 37 -6.07 -10.45 4.94
C LEU A 37 -5.08 -10.29 6.08
N LEU A 38 -4.97 -9.11 6.68
CA LEU A 38 -3.99 -8.84 7.72
C LEU A 38 -4.59 -8.99 9.11
N LYS A 39 -3.78 -9.51 10.02
CA LYS A 39 -4.11 -9.45 11.44
C LYS A 39 -4.02 -8.02 11.93
N ALA A 40 -4.69 -7.72 13.04
CA ALA A 40 -4.49 -6.45 13.71
C ALA A 40 -2.99 -6.30 14.02
N ASP A 41 -2.46 -5.12 13.78
CA ASP A 41 -1.04 -4.80 13.91
C ASP A 41 -0.16 -5.49 12.85
N GLY A 42 -0.78 -6.11 11.86
CA GLY A 42 -0.04 -6.72 10.74
C GLY A 42 0.64 -5.65 9.89
N ILE A 43 1.69 -6.06 9.18
CA ILE A 43 2.54 -5.14 8.44
C ILE A 43 2.35 -5.34 6.93
N LEU A 44 2.21 -4.23 6.24
CA LEU A 44 2.11 -4.18 4.80
C LEU A 44 3.34 -3.46 4.28
N VAL A 45 4.15 -4.16 3.47
CA VAL A 45 5.36 -3.58 2.88
C VAL A 45 5.14 -3.43 1.40
N LEU A 46 5.19 -2.21 0.91
CA LEU A 46 4.92 -1.89 -0.48
C LEU A 46 6.13 -1.25 -1.15
N TYR A 47 6.44 -1.72 -2.35
CA TYR A 47 7.39 -1.06 -3.23
C TYR A 47 6.59 -0.42 -4.36
N SER A 48 6.72 0.90 -4.52
CA SER A 48 5.92 1.60 -5.52
C SER A 48 6.57 2.90 -5.96
N ASN A 49 6.33 3.27 -7.21
CA ASN A 49 6.66 4.60 -7.70
C ASN A 49 5.45 5.52 -7.77
N GLU A 50 4.30 5.06 -7.25
CA GLU A 50 3.06 5.83 -7.23
C GLU A 50 2.73 6.27 -5.81
N GLN A 51 3.65 6.99 -5.20
CA GLN A 51 3.53 7.37 -3.79
C GLN A 51 2.29 8.21 -3.49
N GLY A 52 1.85 9.01 -4.47
CA GLY A 52 0.67 9.85 -4.26
C GLY A 52 -0.60 9.05 -3.98
N PHE A 53 -0.76 7.91 -4.65
CA PHE A 53 -1.93 7.06 -4.44
C PHE A 53 -1.88 6.36 -3.09
N ILE A 54 -0.67 5.97 -2.65
CA ILE A 54 -0.51 5.36 -1.34
C ILE A 54 -0.82 6.38 -0.25
N ARG A 55 -0.27 7.59 -0.37
CA ARG A 55 -0.51 8.66 0.61
C ARG A 55 -1.99 9.03 0.68
N LYS A 56 -2.68 9.01 -0.47
CA LYS A 56 -4.12 9.27 -0.49
C LYS A 56 -4.86 8.23 0.35
N GLN A 57 -4.54 6.94 0.17
CA GLN A 57 -5.20 5.88 0.93
C GLN A 57 -4.94 6.03 2.43
N LEU A 58 -3.70 6.35 2.79
CA LEU A 58 -3.37 6.56 4.20
C LEU A 58 -4.12 7.76 4.79
N ARG A 59 -4.42 8.76 3.97
CA ARG A 59 -5.14 9.95 4.42
C ARG A 59 -6.63 9.71 4.60
N ILE A 60 -7.23 8.96 3.66
CA ILE A 60 -8.69 8.75 3.68
C ILE A 60 -9.11 7.54 4.51
N ARG A 61 -8.18 6.63 4.82
CA ARG A 61 -8.45 5.46 5.63
C ARG A 61 -7.86 5.67 7.02
N ASN A 62 -8.61 5.25 8.04
CA ASN A 62 -8.12 5.36 9.42
C ASN A 62 -7.70 4.01 9.99
N ASP A 63 -7.68 2.97 9.17
CA ASP A 63 -7.30 1.62 9.62
C ASP A 63 -5.84 1.27 9.31
N TYR A 64 -5.08 2.21 8.77
CA TYR A 64 -3.66 2.02 8.48
C TYR A 64 -2.83 3.15 9.05
N ARG A 65 -1.57 2.85 9.36
CA ARG A 65 -0.60 3.82 9.87
C ARG A 65 0.72 3.65 9.13
N LEU A 66 1.27 4.74 8.63
CA LEU A 66 2.59 4.70 8.00
C LEU A 66 3.65 4.65 9.09
N LEU A 67 4.48 3.60 9.08
CA LEU A 67 5.56 3.44 10.04
C LEU A 67 6.88 3.95 9.50
N ALA A 68 7.13 3.75 8.20
CA ALA A 68 8.39 4.15 7.61
C ALA A 68 8.21 4.31 6.11
N GLU A 69 9.07 5.15 5.55
CA GLU A 69 9.06 5.43 4.13
C GLU A 69 10.50 5.72 3.73
N GLN A 70 10.96 5.11 2.64
CA GLN A 70 12.33 5.27 2.21
C GLN A 70 12.39 5.34 0.70
N CYS A 71 13.12 6.32 0.17
CA CYS A 71 13.37 6.40 -1.26
C CYS A 71 14.44 5.38 -1.63
N ILE A 72 14.11 4.48 -2.54
CA ILE A 72 15.05 3.45 -3.00
C ILE A 72 15.79 3.93 -4.24
N ARG A 73 15.08 4.58 -5.17
CA ARG A 73 15.67 5.14 -6.37
C ARG A 73 15.03 6.48 -6.65
N GLU A 74 15.85 7.53 -6.59
CA GLU A 74 15.35 8.88 -6.87
C GLU A 74 14.99 9.07 -8.34
N LYS A 75 15.70 8.37 -9.21
CA LYS A 75 15.54 8.54 -10.65
C LYS A 75 14.08 8.36 -11.10
N ASP A 76 13.42 7.32 -10.57
CA ASP A 76 12.04 7.03 -10.93
C ASP A 76 11.10 7.11 -9.74
N GLN A 77 11.53 7.75 -8.66
CA GLN A 77 10.72 7.99 -7.46
C GLN A 77 10.17 6.69 -6.88
N PHE A 78 11.02 5.67 -6.82
CA PHE A 78 10.62 4.38 -6.30
C PHE A 78 10.86 4.36 -4.79
N TYR A 79 9.81 4.06 -4.03
CA TYR A 79 9.81 4.12 -2.57
C TYR A 79 9.43 2.79 -1.96
N LEU A 80 9.97 2.55 -0.77
CA LEU A 80 9.55 1.49 0.12
C LEU A 80 8.65 2.10 1.20
N PHE A 81 7.46 1.52 1.38
CA PHE A 81 6.55 1.94 2.43
C PHE A 81 6.34 0.79 3.40
N VAL A 82 6.47 1.07 4.69
CA VAL A 82 6.16 0.10 5.75
C VAL A 82 4.93 0.65 6.46
N ILE A 83 3.85 -0.09 6.38
CA ILE A 83 2.53 0.38 6.82
C ILE A 83 1.94 -0.66 7.77
N GLN A 84 1.38 -0.20 8.87
CA GLN A 84 0.74 -1.08 9.84
C GLN A 84 -0.77 -1.01 9.68
N TYR A 85 -1.39 -2.18 9.66
CA TYR A 85 -2.84 -2.28 9.70
C TYR A 85 -3.28 -2.26 11.16
N LYS A 86 -4.10 -1.30 11.53
CA LYS A 86 -4.49 -1.13 12.94
C LYS A 86 -5.61 -2.05 13.38
N GLY A 87 -6.34 -2.59 12.43
CA GLY A 87 -7.44 -3.48 12.76
C GLY A 87 -8.82 -2.88 12.67
#